data_7eeb9465ad9903975bc21682ac29c12a
#
_entry.id   7eeb9465ad9903975bc21682ac29c12a
#
_cell.length_a   1.000
_cell.length_b   1.000
_cell.length_c   1.000
_cell.angle_alpha   90.00
_cell.angle_beta   90.00
_cell.angle_gamma   90.00
#
_symmetry.space_group_name_H-M   'P 1'
#
loop_
_entity.id
_entity.type
_entity.pdbx_description
1 polymer ?
#
loop_
_entity_poly.entity_id
_entity_poly.type
_entity_poly.pdbx_seq_one_letter_code
_entity_poly.pdbx_strand_id
1 'polypeptide(L)'
;MAQNARSHRKLQIAGIVALVLVVALLGFAGNFLFDFALNPQAPYTMKMMQDSKNDKKGEQPDAEETEARAWFKENRESSSLTADDGTELAAWYFAASESTHDYAVCLHGYTNEPIGMARYAKRFHDRGMNVLAPAARAHERSGGDYIGMGW
;
A
#
# COMPACT_ATOMS: atom_id res chain seq x y z
N MET A 1 59.94 3.57 19.70
CA MET A 1 59.22 4.01 18.49
C MET A 1 58.28 2.92 17.90
N ALA A 2 58.65 1.64 17.82
CA ALA A 2 57.85 0.57 17.23
C ALA A 2 56.53 0.25 17.99
N GLN A 3 56.44 0.47 19.29
CA GLN A 3 55.29 0.18 20.12
C GLN A 3 54.14 1.18 19.88
N ASN A 4 54.47 2.46 19.67
CA ASN A 4 53.46 3.49 19.30
C ASN A 4 52.89 3.25 17.91
N ALA A 5 53.68 2.84 16.93
CA ALA A 5 53.21 2.56 15.58
C ALA A 5 52.20 1.37 15.56
N ARG A 6 52.45 0.33 16.38
CA ARG A 6 51.52 -0.80 16.52
C ARG A 6 50.19 -0.40 17.21
N SER A 7 50.28 0.50 18.19
CA SER A 7 49.07 1.03 18.87
C SER A 7 48.21 1.84 17.93
N HIS A 8 48.79 2.76 17.15
CA HIS A 8 48.06 3.56 16.17
C HIS A 8 47.38 2.70 15.08
N ARG A 9 48.12 1.66 14.59
CA ARG A 9 47.56 0.73 13.61
C ARG A 9 46.34 -0.06 14.16
N LYS A 10 46.41 -0.50 15.43
CA LYS A 10 45.27 -1.17 16.09
C LYS A 10 44.09 -0.23 16.24
N LEU A 11 44.32 1.04 16.59
CA LEU A 11 43.26 2.05 16.71
C LEU A 11 42.59 2.35 15.36
N GLN A 12 43.37 2.45 14.30
CA GLN A 12 42.86 2.63 12.94
C GLN A 12 42.02 1.44 12.48
N ILE A 13 42.49 0.21 12.72
CA ILE A 13 41.76 -1.00 12.38
C ILE A 13 40.44 -1.05 13.18
N ALA A 14 40.48 -0.74 14.48
CA ALA A 14 39.26 -0.70 15.30
C ALA A 14 38.26 0.35 14.80
N GLY A 15 38.76 1.53 14.39
CA GLY A 15 37.90 2.57 13.79
C GLY A 15 37.27 2.15 12.47
N ILE A 16 38.03 1.49 11.59
CA ILE A 16 37.49 0.96 10.32
C ILE A 16 36.44 -0.12 10.59
N VAL A 17 36.74 -1.05 11.51
CA VAL A 17 35.79 -2.09 11.89
C VAL A 17 34.49 -1.49 12.47
N ALA A 18 34.62 -0.50 13.37
CA ALA A 18 33.46 0.20 13.92
C ALA A 18 32.63 0.89 12.83
N LEU A 19 33.28 1.56 11.88
CA LEU A 19 32.58 2.20 10.75
C LEU A 19 31.85 1.18 9.88
N VAL A 20 32.47 0.06 9.55
CA VAL A 20 31.85 -1.02 8.77
C VAL A 20 30.62 -1.59 9.50
N LEU A 21 30.73 -1.79 10.82
CA LEU A 21 29.60 -2.27 11.62
C LEU A 21 28.45 -1.27 11.65
N VAL A 22 28.73 0.02 11.76
CA VAL A 22 27.71 1.08 11.70
C VAL A 22 27.02 1.09 10.34
N VAL A 23 27.77 1.04 9.24
CA VAL A 23 27.21 1.00 7.89
C VAL A 23 26.35 -0.25 7.69
N ALA A 24 26.83 -1.42 8.14
CA ALA A 24 26.05 -2.66 8.06
C ALA A 24 24.76 -2.58 8.89
N LEU A 25 24.81 -2.00 10.09
CA LEU A 25 23.63 -1.80 10.94
C LEU A 25 22.62 -0.87 10.29
N LEU A 26 23.08 0.25 9.72
CA LEU A 26 22.20 1.19 9.01
C LEU A 26 21.57 0.56 7.77
N GLY A 27 22.34 -0.22 7.01
CA GLY A 27 21.80 -0.97 5.87
C GLY A 27 20.75 -1.98 6.28
N PHE A 28 21.00 -2.75 7.34
CA PHE A 28 20.05 -3.72 7.88
C PHE A 28 18.78 -3.02 8.40
N ALA A 29 18.92 -1.96 9.19
CA ALA A 29 17.81 -1.20 9.72
C ALA A 29 16.96 -0.55 8.60
N GLY A 30 17.64 0.02 7.58
CA GLY A 30 16.97 0.60 6.42
C GLY A 30 16.16 -0.43 5.64
N ASN A 31 16.76 -1.59 5.35
CA ASN A 31 16.07 -2.68 4.68
C ASN A 31 14.88 -3.21 5.50
N PHE A 32 15.08 -3.38 6.81
CA PHE A 32 14.01 -3.82 7.70
C PHE A 32 12.84 -2.83 7.72
N LEU A 33 13.11 -1.52 7.83
CA LEU A 33 12.08 -0.48 7.84
C LEU A 33 11.37 -0.38 6.48
N PHE A 34 12.11 -0.56 5.38
CA PHE A 34 11.55 -0.59 4.05
C PHE A 34 10.57 -1.76 3.89
N ASP A 35 10.98 -2.97 4.23
CA ASP A 35 10.10 -4.14 4.21
C ASP A 35 8.90 -3.98 5.15
N PHE A 36 9.13 -3.44 6.34
CA PHE A 36 8.07 -3.18 7.31
C PHE A 36 7.00 -2.23 6.76
N ALA A 37 7.41 -1.17 6.08
CA ALA A 37 6.48 -0.16 5.60
C ALA A 37 5.85 -0.50 4.25
N LEU A 38 6.57 -1.15 3.34
CA LEU A 38 6.18 -1.22 1.93
C LEU A 38 5.96 -2.64 1.41
N ASN A 39 6.46 -3.67 2.09
CA ASN A 39 6.29 -5.05 1.65
C ASN A 39 5.00 -5.66 2.22
N PRO A 40 3.93 -5.80 1.40
CA PRO A 40 2.66 -6.36 1.87
C PRO A 40 2.74 -7.83 2.25
N GLN A 41 3.78 -8.55 1.79
CA GLN A 41 3.99 -9.97 2.07
C GLN A 41 4.84 -10.22 3.32
N ALA A 42 5.43 -9.17 3.91
CA ALA A 42 6.19 -9.33 5.14
C ALA A 42 5.28 -9.79 6.31
N PRO A 43 5.70 -10.79 7.10
CA PRO A 43 4.83 -11.41 8.12
C PRO A 43 4.25 -10.41 9.13
N TYR A 44 5.02 -9.40 9.50
CA TYR A 44 4.58 -8.34 10.42
C TYR A 44 3.63 -7.35 9.75
N THR A 45 3.81 -7.03 8.45
CA THR A 45 2.88 -6.19 7.69
C THR A 45 1.55 -6.91 7.51
N MET A 46 1.58 -8.19 7.12
CA MET A 46 0.37 -9.01 7.02
C MET A 46 -0.37 -9.10 8.36
N LYS A 47 0.35 -9.29 9.47
CA LYS A 47 -0.25 -9.31 10.80
C LYS A 47 -0.89 -7.96 11.13
N MET A 48 -0.21 -6.85 10.88
CA MET A 48 -0.74 -5.51 11.12
C MET A 48 -2.00 -5.22 10.29
N MET A 49 -2.01 -5.64 9.01
CA MET A 49 -3.19 -5.54 8.16
C MET A 49 -4.36 -6.38 8.70
N GLN A 50 -4.07 -7.59 9.19
CA GLN A 50 -5.08 -8.48 9.75
C GLN A 50 -5.61 -7.97 11.10
N ASP A 51 -4.74 -7.45 11.96
CA ASP A 51 -5.13 -6.85 13.24
C ASP A 51 -5.99 -5.60 13.00
N SER A 52 -5.61 -4.73 12.06
CA SER A 52 -6.43 -3.58 11.65
C SER A 52 -7.81 -3.98 11.10
N LYS A 53 -7.90 -5.09 10.37
CA LYS A 53 -9.20 -5.63 9.93
C LYS A 53 -10.02 -6.20 11.08
N ASN A 54 -9.35 -6.77 12.10
CA ASN A 54 -10.00 -7.34 13.28
C ASN A 54 -10.47 -6.27 14.27
N ASP A 55 -9.70 -5.20 14.47
CA ASP A 55 -10.10 -4.05 15.30
C ASP A 55 -11.34 -3.36 14.75
N LYS A 56 -11.45 -3.25 13.42
CA LYS A 56 -12.67 -2.75 12.75
C LYS A 56 -13.86 -3.71 12.84
N LYS A 57 -13.66 -4.98 13.22
CA LYS A 57 -14.77 -5.92 13.48
C LYS A 57 -15.57 -5.56 14.74
N GLY A 58 -15.01 -4.77 15.66
CA GLY A 58 -15.71 -4.26 16.84
C GLY A 58 -16.64 -3.08 16.54
N GLU A 59 -16.39 -2.32 15.49
CA GLU A 59 -17.30 -1.33 14.94
C GLU A 59 -18.18 -2.02 13.89
N GLN A 60 -19.42 -2.31 14.23
CA GLN A 60 -20.37 -2.76 13.21
C GLN A 60 -20.51 -1.64 12.19
N PRO A 61 -20.28 -1.94 10.89
CA PRO A 61 -20.51 -0.94 9.86
C PRO A 61 -21.97 -0.47 9.99
N ASP A 62 -22.17 0.83 9.93
CA ASP A 62 -23.52 1.36 9.90
C ASP A 62 -24.31 0.86 8.69
N ALA A 63 -25.63 1.10 8.69
CA ALA A 63 -26.50 0.61 7.63
C ALA A 63 -26.07 1.13 6.24
N GLU A 64 -25.61 2.39 6.15
CA GLU A 64 -25.13 3.00 4.91
C GLU A 64 -23.86 2.31 4.39
N GLU A 65 -22.90 2.01 5.25
CA GLU A 65 -21.68 1.31 4.87
C GLU A 65 -21.96 -0.12 4.41
N THR A 66 -22.89 -0.81 5.10
CA THR A 66 -23.30 -2.17 4.75
C THR A 66 -23.97 -2.20 3.38
N GLU A 67 -24.91 -1.28 3.13
CA GLU A 67 -25.57 -1.14 1.84
C GLU A 67 -24.58 -0.79 0.72
N ALA A 68 -23.69 0.19 0.96
CA ALA A 68 -22.70 0.61 -0.03
C ALA A 68 -21.73 -0.52 -0.40
N ARG A 69 -21.30 -1.34 0.55
CA ARG A 69 -20.43 -2.50 0.28
C ARG A 69 -21.16 -3.62 -0.47
N ALA A 70 -22.45 -3.83 -0.20
CA ALA A 70 -23.26 -4.77 -0.97
C ALA A 70 -23.39 -4.28 -2.42
N TRP A 71 -23.80 -3.00 -2.60
CA TRP A 71 -23.88 -2.36 -3.91
C TRP A 71 -22.55 -2.44 -4.68
N PHE A 72 -21.44 -2.15 -4.04
CA PHE A 72 -20.11 -2.21 -4.66
C PHE A 72 -19.81 -3.61 -5.23
N LYS A 73 -20.12 -4.66 -4.47
CA LYS A 73 -19.89 -6.04 -4.90
C LYS A 73 -20.77 -6.47 -6.07
N GLU A 74 -22.01 -6.00 -6.08
CA GLU A 74 -23.02 -6.38 -7.06
C GLU A 74 -22.84 -5.66 -8.40
N ASN A 75 -22.38 -4.40 -8.38
CA ASN A 75 -22.35 -3.54 -9.56
C ASN A 75 -20.96 -3.32 -10.16
N ARG A 76 -19.92 -3.86 -9.54
CA ARG A 76 -18.55 -3.65 -10.00
C ARG A 76 -18.25 -4.39 -11.31
N GLU A 77 -17.68 -3.70 -12.25
CA GLU A 77 -17.07 -4.25 -13.46
C GLU A 77 -15.55 -4.27 -13.31
N SER A 78 -14.91 -5.35 -13.78
CA SER A 78 -13.43 -5.45 -13.76
C SER A 78 -12.84 -4.57 -14.84
N SER A 79 -11.88 -3.73 -14.45
CA SER A 79 -11.07 -2.91 -15.34
C SER A 79 -9.60 -3.06 -14.99
N SER A 80 -8.71 -2.78 -15.91
CA SER A 80 -7.27 -2.70 -15.66
C SER A 80 -6.61 -1.67 -16.56
N LEU A 81 -5.44 -1.22 -16.15
CA LEU A 81 -4.56 -0.39 -16.94
C LEU A 81 -3.10 -0.84 -16.75
N THR A 82 -2.27 -0.64 -17.74
CA THR A 82 -0.84 -0.91 -17.65
C THR A 82 -0.12 0.40 -17.33
N ALA A 83 0.63 0.43 -16.23
CA ALA A 83 1.49 1.56 -15.88
C ALA A 83 2.71 1.64 -16.80
N ASP A 84 3.41 2.77 -16.80
CA ASP A 84 4.55 3.03 -17.69
C ASP A 84 5.70 2.01 -17.54
N ASP A 85 5.84 1.41 -16.36
CA ASP A 85 6.82 0.35 -16.08
C ASP A 85 6.35 -1.07 -16.45
N GLY A 86 5.19 -1.20 -17.09
CA GLY A 86 4.58 -2.46 -17.47
C GLY A 86 3.78 -3.16 -16.36
N THR A 87 3.70 -2.58 -15.17
CA THR A 87 2.88 -3.14 -14.09
C THR A 87 1.40 -3.05 -14.43
N GLU A 88 0.69 -4.17 -14.36
CA GLU A 88 -0.76 -4.19 -14.52
C GLU A 88 -1.45 -3.75 -13.22
N LEU A 89 -2.29 -2.73 -13.31
CA LEU A 89 -3.06 -2.18 -12.18
C LEU A 89 -4.54 -2.52 -12.41
N ALA A 90 -5.12 -3.19 -11.43
CA ALA A 90 -6.54 -3.54 -11.43
C ALA A 90 -7.39 -2.37 -10.94
N ALA A 91 -8.63 -2.30 -11.41
CA ALA A 91 -9.62 -1.34 -10.96
C ALA A 91 -11.01 -1.94 -10.99
N TRP A 92 -11.94 -1.33 -10.26
CA TRP A 92 -13.35 -1.56 -10.35
C TRP A 92 -14.01 -0.35 -10.98
N TYR A 93 -14.78 -0.60 -12.02
CA TYR A 93 -15.52 0.43 -12.75
C TYR A 93 -17.03 0.28 -12.47
N PHE A 94 -17.73 1.40 -12.41
CA PHE A 94 -19.17 1.49 -12.23
C PHE A 94 -19.69 2.47 -13.27
N ALA A 95 -20.38 1.97 -14.26
CA ALA A 95 -20.97 2.81 -15.30
C ALA A 95 -22.16 3.59 -14.73
N ALA A 96 -22.24 4.86 -15.05
CA ALA A 96 -23.41 5.67 -14.75
C ALA A 96 -24.67 5.09 -15.43
N SER A 97 -25.84 5.29 -14.80
CA SER A 97 -27.12 4.80 -15.33
C SER A 97 -27.52 5.46 -16.66
N GLU A 98 -27.05 6.69 -16.90
CA GLU A 98 -27.22 7.42 -18.14
C GLU A 98 -25.88 7.83 -18.71
N SER A 99 -25.80 8.05 -20.03
CA SER A 99 -24.57 8.48 -20.70
C SER A 99 -24.11 9.83 -20.18
N THR A 100 -22.91 9.88 -19.64
CA THR A 100 -22.28 11.10 -19.08
C THR A 100 -20.78 11.12 -19.35
N HIS A 101 -20.20 12.31 -19.35
CA HIS A 101 -18.75 12.55 -19.35
C HIS A 101 -18.20 12.90 -17.97
N ASP A 102 -19.01 12.78 -16.91
CA ASP A 102 -18.60 13.01 -15.54
C ASP A 102 -18.01 11.74 -14.94
N TYR A 103 -16.84 11.85 -14.35
CA TYR A 103 -16.10 10.74 -13.76
C TYR A 103 -15.65 11.08 -12.33
N ALA A 104 -15.75 10.10 -11.45
CA ALA A 104 -15.16 10.15 -10.12
C ALA A 104 -14.11 9.04 -9.96
N VAL A 105 -12.95 9.35 -9.41
CA VAL A 105 -11.91 8.37 -9.06
C VAL A 105 -11.82 8.27 -7.55
N CYS A 106 -12.07 7.07 -7.00
CA CYS A 106 -12.08 6.81 -5.56
C CYS A 106 -10.83 6.02 -5.17
N LEU A 107 -9.79 6.71 -4.68
CA LEU A 107 -8.52 6.10 -4.27
C LEU A 107 -8.60 5.66 -2.81
N HIS A 108 -8.25 4.40 -2.55
CA HIS A 108 -8.17 3.88 -1.18
C HIS A 108 -6.85 4.31 -0.50
N GLY A 109 -6.85 4.32 0.84
CA GLY A 109 -5.65 4.63 1.63
C GLY A 109 -4.67 3.46 1.74
N TYR A 110 -3.52 3.73 2.35
CA TYR A 110 -2.48 2.76 2.67
C TYR A 110 -3.06 1.53 3.37
N THR A 111 -2.66 0.33 2.95
CA THR A 111 -3.14 -0.98 3.46
C THR A 111 -4.65 -1.23 3.38
N ASN A 112 -5.41 -0.38 2.68
CA ASN A 112 -6.83 -0.58 2.45
C ASN A 112 -7.08 -1.20 1.06
N GLU A 113 -8.33 -1.41 0.72
CA GLU A 113 -8.77 -1.99 -0.55
C GLU A 113 -9.81 -1.07 -1.21
N PRO A 114 -10.02 -1.17 -2.55
CA PRO A 114 -11.03 -0.35 -3.26
C PRO A 114 -12.42 -0.40 -2.63
N ILE A 115 -12.83 -1.54 -2.08
CA ILE A 115 -14.12 -1.67 -1.39
C ILE A 115 -14.24 -0.78 -0.13
N GLY A 116 -13.13 -0.33 0.44
CA GLY A 116 -13.12 0.66 1.52
C GLY A 116 -13.65 2.02 1.08
N MET A 117 -13.74 2.25 -0.23
CA MET A 117 -14.30 3.47 -0.82
C MET A 117 -15.76 3.31 -1.26
N ALA A 118 -16.43 2.19 -0.92
CA ALA A 118 -17.76 1.84 -1.41
C ALA A 118 -18.78 2.95 -1.17
N ARG A 119 -18.81 3.57 0.02
CA ARG A 119 -19.72 4.67 0.37
C ARG A 119 -19.55 5.88 -0.54
N TYR A 120 -18.31 6.25 -0.83
CA TYR A 120 -18.02 7.37 -1.73
C TYR A 120 -18.34 7.00 -3.18
N ALA A 121 -17.96 5.81 -3.62
CA ALA A 121 -18.24 5.32 -4.96
C ALA A 121 -19.77 5.31 -5.23
N LYS A 122 -20.56 4.76 -4.31
CA LYS A 122 -22.02 4.77 -4.43
C LYS A 122 -22.60 6.18 -4.49
N ARG A 123 -22.13 7.09 -3.62
CA ARG A 123 -22.61 8.48 -3.58
C ARG A 123 -22.32 9.26 -4.87
N PHE A 124 -21.17 9.01 -5.52
CA PHE A 124 -20.86 9.62 -6.82
C PHE A 124 -21.69 8.98 -7.94
N HIS A 125 -21.82 7.66 -7.94
CA HIS A 125 -22.65 6.95 -8.89
C HIS A 125 -24.12 7.37 -8.80
N ASP A 126 -24.67 7.51 -7.61
CA ASP A 126 -26.07 7.98 -7.38
C ASP A 126 -26.29 9.42 -7.87
N ARG A 127 -25.21 10.18 -8.11
CA ARG A 127 -25.23 11.51 -8.75
C ARG A 127 -25.09 11.47 -10.27
N GLY A 128 -25.11 10.28 -10.86
CA GLY A 128 -25.02 10.10 -12.30
C GLY A 128 -23.59 10.12 -12.86
N MET A 129 -22.57 9.93 -12.03
CA MET A 129 -21.16 9.88 -12.46
C MET A 129 -20.73 8.44 -12.76
N ASN A 130 -19.86 8.28 -13.75
CA ASN A 130 -19.05 7.08 -13.87
C ASN A 130 -18.03 7.04 -12.72
N VAL A 131 -17.80 5.89 -12.12
CA VAL A 131 -16.88 5.79 -10.99
C VAL A 131 -15.79 4.77 -11.28
N LEU A 132 -14.55 5.12 -10.97
CA LEU A 132 -13.39 4.22 -10.99
C LEU A 132 -12.82 4.10 -9.58
N ALA A 133 -12.70 2.88 -9.09
CA ALA A 133 -12.05 2.56 -7.82
C ALA A 133 -10.83 1.66 -8.08
N PRO A 134 -9.65 2.25 -8.34
CA PRO A 134 -8.44 1.49 -8.64
C PRO A 134 -7.86 0.87 -7.36
N ALA A 135 -7.24 -0.30 -7.51
CA ALA A 135 -6.35 -0.90 -6.55
C ALA A 135 -4.93 -0.35 -6.76
N ALA A 136 -4.35 0.23 -5.73
CA ALA A 136 -2.97 0.69 -5.79
C ALA A 136 -2.00 -0.49 -6.01
N ARG A 137 -0.73 -0.21 -6.36
CA ARG A 137 0.32 -1.24 -6.49
C ARG A 137 0.37 -2.13 -5.26
N ALA A 138 0.59 -3.42 -5.48
CA ALA A 138 0.64 -4.44 -4.44
C ALA A 138 -0.63 -4.56 -3.57
N HIS A 139 -1.78 -4.13 -4.10
CA HIS A 139 -3.09 -4.29 -3.46
C HIS A 139 -4.03 -5.10 -4.36
N GLU A 140 -4.87 -5.93 -3.75
CA GLU A 140 -5.82 -6.81 -4.46
C GLU A 140 -5.17 -7.57 -5.63
N ARG A 141 -5.64 -7.27 -6.86
CA ARG A 141 -5.18 -7.89 -8.10
C ARG A 141 -4.17 -7.05 -8.87
N SER A 142 -3.80 -5.88 -8.34
CA SER A 142 -2.75 -5.05 -8.94
C SER A 142 -1.38 -5.69 -8.73
N GLY A 143 -0.55 -5.63 -9.77
CA GLY A 143 0.84 -6.04 -9.71
C GLY A 143 1.70 -5.11 -8.86
N GLY A 144 2.97 -5.49 -8.73
CA GLY A 144 3.98 -4.79 -7.94
C GLY A 144 4.34 -5.52 -6.65
N ASP A 145 5.60 -5.44 -6.28
CA ASP A 145 6.16 -6.13 -5.10
C ASP A 145 5.99 -5.30 -3.82
N TYR A 146 5.84 -3.98 -3.96
CA TYR A 146 5.80 -3.04 -2.85
C TYR A 146 4.65 -2.05 -2.98
N ILE A 147 4.11 -1.66 -1.82
CA ILE A 147 3.08 -0.63 -1.74
C ILE A 147 3.66 0.70 -2.22
N GLY A 148 3.09 1.29 -3.26
CA GLY A 148 3.46 2.60 -3.77
C GLY A 148 2.98 3.71 -2.85
N MET A 149 3.87 4.69 -2.58
CA MET A 149 3.57 5.87 -1.77
C MET A 149 3.46 7.14 -2.62
N GLY A 150 3.18 6.98 -3.92
CA GLY A 150 2.97 8.10 -4.84
C GLY A 150 4.18 8.42 -5.75
N TRP A 151 5.03 7.45 -6.02
CA TRP A 151 6.05 7.53 -7.08
C TRP A 151 5.56 6.80 -8.31
#